data_e9da2e9cdee0b86a041259658bdcb3a5
#
_entry.id   e9da2e9cdee0b86a041259658bdcb3a5
#
_cell.length_a   1.000
_cell.length_b   1.000
_cell.length_c   1.000
_cell.angle_alpha   90.00
_cell.angle_beta   90.00
_cell.angle_gamma   90.00
#
_symmetry.space_group_name_H-M   'P 1'
#
loop_
_entity.id
_entity.type
_entity.pdbx_description
1 polymer ?
#
loop_
_entity_poly.entity_id
_entity_poly.type
_entity_poly.pdbx_seq_one_letter_code
_entity_poly.pdbx_strand_id
1 'polypeptide(L)'
;MWKIVRHLAIIFAGLAMAACATVQTAPPGTPVARHGHLRVDGNRIVGQHGNPVTLRGMSLFWSQWAPQYYSRQTVDWLAQDWKVSAVRAAIAAEGEDSARQHFDRELAKASTVIDAALANGIYVVVDWHAHRPYPDDAERFLTAIARRYGHLPNLIYEPFNEPLRDGVDWSRDVKPYHQRVVSAIREIDPDNLVILGSPSWSQDVDIAAKDRVNFANIAYTLHYYAATHKADLRARAEAARRAGLPLFVTEFGTVEATGNGPLDLASSNAWWDWAEANHISWLNWSVTDEDETSAALKPGAPPSGWTDADLTESGRLLRTRLRAAAAAEGR
;
A
#
# COMPACT_ATOMS: atom_id res chain seq x y z
N MET A 1 80.30 14.47 -15.55
CA MET A 1 79.62 13.77 -14.41
C MET A 1 78.12 14.01 -14.49
N TRP A 2 77.34 13.08 -15.04
CA TRP A 2 75.92 13.19 -15.20
C TRP A 2 75.20 12.35 -14.13
N LYS A 3 74.42 12.95 -13.28
CA LYS A 3 73.61 12.25 -12.25
C LYS A 3 72.24 11.83 -12.85
N ILE A 4 72.06 10.51 -12.91
CA ILE A 4 70.80 9.88 -13.30
C ILE A 4 69.89 9.90 -12.07
N VAL A 5 68.71 10.62 -12.16
CA VAL A 5 67.66 10.57 -11.17
C VAL A 5 66.65 9.49 -11.60
N ARG A 6 66.53 8.40 -10.82
CA ARG A 6 65.52 7.35 -11.00
C ARG A 6 64.24 7.77 -10.32
N HIS A 7 63.17 7.96 -11.10
CA HIS A 7 61.83 8.11 -10.58
C HIS A 7 61.24 6.74 -10.29
N LEU A 8 60.95 6.48 -9.02
CA LEU A 8 60.14 5.33 -8.60
C LEU A 8 58.66 5.68 -8.77
N ALA A 9 57.95 5.04 -9.70
CA ALA A 9 56.49 5.12 -9.80
C ALA A 9 55.88 4.10 -8.83
N ILE A 10 55.18 4.61 -7.80
CA ILE A 10 54.39 3.78 -6.87
C ILE A 10 53.01 3.62 -7.50
N ILE A 11 52.71 2.41 -7.96
CA ILE A 11 51.35 2.05 -8.44
C ILE A 11 50.53 1.69 -7.21
N PHE A 12 49.57 2.56 -6.86
CA PHE A 12 48.53 2.22 -5.90
C PHE A 12 47.46 1.37 -6.61
N ALA A 13 47.51 0.05 -6.38
CA ALA A 13 46.40 -0.84 -6.74
C ALA A 13 45.26 -0.65 -5.72
N GLY A 14 44.27 0.17 -6.05
CA GLY A 14 43.05 0.27 -5.27
C GLY A 14 42.21 -1.00 -5.42
N LEU A 15 42.16 -1.84 -4.37
CA LEU A 15 41.17 -2.91 -4.27
C LEU A 15 39.78 -2.25 -4.08
N ALA A 16 38.99 -2.20 -5.14
CA ALA A 16 37.55 -1.95 -5.02
C ALA A 16 36.93 -3.21 -4.39
N MET A 17 36.66 -3.17 -3.08
CA MET A 17 35.76 -4.14 -2.46
C MET A 17 34.34 -3.86 -2.97
N ALA A 18 33.89 -4.65 -3.92
CA ALA A 18 32.47 -4.76 -4.24
C ALA A 18 31.79 -5.34 -3.01
N ALA A 19 31.09 -4.49 -2.25
CA ALA A 19 30.15 -4.94 -1.23
C ALA A 19 29.06 -5.72 -1.96
N CYS A 20 29.11 -7.06 -1.91
CA CYS A 20 27.95 -7.87 -2.24
C CYS A 20 26.85 -7.49 -1.26
N ALA A 21 25.92 -6.64 -1.69
CA ALA A 21 24.67 -6.47 -0.98
C ALA A 21 24.00 -7.86 -0.91
N THR A 22 23.95 -8.43 0.28
CA THR A 22 23.18 -9.65 0.51
C THR A 22 21.73 -9.32 0.17
N VAL A 23 21.22 -9.89 -0.93
CA VAL A 23 19.81 -9.82 -1.27
C VAL A 23 19.07 -10.43 -0.08
N GLN A 24 18.36 -9.61 0.67
CA GLN A 24 17.57 -10.07 1.81
C GLN A 24 16.41 -10.90 1.25
N THR A 25 16.56 -12.22 1.27
CA THR A 25 15.50 -13.13 0.83
C THR A 25 14.38 -13.13 1.85
N ALA A 26 13.14 -13.03 1.37
CA ALA A 26 11.97 -13.11 2.24
C ALA A 26 11.95 -14.46 3.00
N PRO A 27 11.52 -14.49 4.27
CA PRO A 27 11.43 -15.72 5.05
C PRO A 27 10.60 -16.78 4.33
N PRO A 28 11.01 -18.06 4.34
CA PRO A 28 10.28 -19.14 3.64
C PRO A 28 8.81 -19.22 4.07
N GLY A 29 7.92 -19.51 3.11
CA GLY A 29 6.48 -19.67 3.36
C GLY A 29 5.70 -18.38 3.47
N THR A 30 6.38 -17.21 3.48
CA THR A 30 5.72 -15.90 3.54
C THR A 30 5.12 -15.48 2.19
N PRO A 31 4.21 -14.51 2.16
CA PRO A 31 3.61 -14.00 0.92
C PRO A 31 4.64 -13.59 -0.14
N VAL A 32 5.67 -12.83 0.25
CA VAL A 32 6.71 -12.38 -0.68
C VAL A 32 7.57 -13.53 -1.18
N ALA A 33 7.91 -14.50 -0.32
CA ALA A 33 8.64 -15.70 -0.75
C ALA A 33 7.87 -16.54 -1.78
N ARG A 34 6.52 -16.53 -1.71
CA ARG A 34 5.65 -17.25 -2.65
C ARG A 34 5.45 -16.51 -3.97
N HIS A 35 5.28 -15.20 -3.92
CA HIS A 35 4.81 -14.41 -5.07
C HIS A 35 5.90 -13.54 -5.70
N GLY A 36 6.95 -13.16 -4.97
CA GLY A 36 8.03 -12.31 -5.46
C GLY A 36 7.56 -10.92 -5.91
N HIS A 37 8.16 -10.38 -6.96
CA HIS A 37 7.71 -9.15 -7.57
C HIS A 37 6.29 -9.30 -8.16
N LEU A 38 5.43 -8.35 -7.83
CA LEU A 38 4.09 -8.27 -8.39
C LEU A 38 4.12 -7.55 -9.73
N ARG A 39 3.32 -8.02 -10.66
CA ARG A 39 3.14 -7.35 -11.95
C ARG A 39 1.69 -7.39 -12.41
N VAL A 40 1.35 -6.46 -13.27
CA VAL A 40 0.04 -6.43 -13.93
C VAL A 40 0.08 -7.34 -15.17
N ASP A 41 -0.92 -8.20 -15.30
CA ASP A 41 -1.17 -9.03 -16.47
C ASP A 41 -2.66 -8.95 -16.86
N GLY A 42 -2.95 -8.21 -17.91
CA GLY A 42 -4.32 -7.85 -18.29
C GLY A 42 -5.01 -7.03 -17.19
N ASN A 43 -6.08 -7.55 -16.63
CA ASN A 43 -6.84 -6.93 -15.53
C ASN A 43 -6.53 -7.56 -14.17
N ARG A 44 -5.39 -8.25 -14.03
CA ARG A 44 -5.01 -8.97 -12.81
C ARG A 44 -3.65 -8.51 -12.29
N ILE A 45 -3.47 -8.63 -11.00
CA ILE A 45 -2.16 -8.57 -10.36
C ILE A 45 -1.69 -10.01 -10.22
N VAL A 46 -0.48 -10.30 -10.70
CA VAL A 46 0.13 -11.63 -10.68
C VAL A 46 1.51 -11.57 -10.03
N GLY A 47 1.94 -12.69 -9.47
CA GLY A 47 3.28 -12.85 -8.93
C GLY A 47 4.32 -13.14 -10.02
N GLN A 48 5.57 -13.31 -9.61
CA GLN A 48 6.71 -13.60 -10.50
C GLN A 48 6.52 -14.83 -11.41
N HIS A 49 5.69 -15.78 -10.99
CA HIS A 49 5.39 -17.01 -11.75
C HIS A 49 4.14 -16.89 -12.64
N GLY A 50 3.51 -15.72 -12.72
CA GLY A 50 2.32 -15.48 -13.54
C GLY A 50 0.99 -15.92 -12.91
N ASN A 51 1.00 -16.45 -11.69
CA ASN A 51 -0.22 -16.83 -10.98
C ASN A 51 -0.90 -15.58 -10.39
N PRO A 52 -2.24 -15.48 -10.45
CA PRO A 52 -2.98 -14.42 -9.78
C PRO A 52 -2.67 -14.35 -8.29
N VAL A 53 -2.56 -13.13 -7.77
CA VAL A 53 -2.27 -12.86 -6.36
C VAL A 53 -3.41 -12.05 -5.76
N THR A 54 -3.91 -12.49 -4.62
CA THR A 54 -4.89 -11.75 -3.81
C THR A 54 -4.25 -11.44 -2.46
N LEU A 55 -3.82 -10.21 -2.27
CA LEU A 55 -3.32 -9.73 -0.99
C LEU A 55 -4.49 -9.32 -0.09
N ARG A 56 -4.38 -9.62 1.21
CA ARG A 56 -5.39 -9.29 2.22
C ARG A 56 -4.71 -8.72 3.44
N GLY A 57 -5.26 -7.64 3.96
CA GLY A 57 -4.62 -7.01 5.10
C GLY A 57 -5.37 -5.82 5.69
N MET A 58 -4.60 -4.99 6.36
CA MET A 58 -5.08 -3.83 7.11
C MET A 58 -4.34 -2.58 6.68
N SER A 59 -5.05 -1.46 6.60
CA SER A 59 -4.44 -0.13 6.59
C SER A 59 -4.18 0.32 8.03
N LEU A 60 -3.03 0.95 8.25
CA LEU A 60 -2.86 1.81 9.41
C LEU A 60 -3.67 3.09 9.18
N PHE A 61 -4.11 3.72 10.27
CA PHE A 61 -4.80 5.02 10.22
C PHE A 61 -3.84 6.14 9.83
N TRP A 62 -4.33 7.37 9.66
CA TRP A 62 -3.51 8.55 9.39
C TRP A 62 -2.28 8.61 10.30
N SER A 63 -1.09 8.69 9.71
CA SER A 63 0.18 8.57 10.44
C SER A 63 0.40 9.64 11.51
N GLN A 64 -0.25 10.79 11.37
CA GLN A 64 -0.17 11.89 12.32
C GLN A 64 -1.09 11.71 13.53
N TRP A 65 -2.25 11.02 13.36
CA TRP A 65 -3.24 10.89 14.41
C TRP A 65 -3.13 9.59 15.21
N ALA A 66 -2.61 8.53 14.59
CA ALA A 66 -2.36 7.25 15.27
C ALA A 66 -0.89 6.79 15.16
N PRO A 67 0.10 7.65 15.52
CA PRO A 67 1.52 7.36 15.34
C PRO A 67 2.01 6.14 16.12
N GLN A 68 1.35 5.75 17.21
CA GLN A 68 1.70 4.61 18.05
C GLN A 68 1.61 3.27 17.31
N TYR A 69 0.81 3.20 16.24
CA TYR A 69 0.67 1.99 15.41
C TYR A 69 1.66 1.92 14.24
N TYR A 70 2.41 3.00 13.97
CA TYR A 70 3.53 3.00 13.00
C TYR A 70 4.78 2.41 13.64
N SER A 71 4.66 1.18 14.12
CA SER A 71 5.70 0.50 14.88
C SER A 71 5.95 -0.91 14.36
N ARG A 72 7.17 -1.42 14.60
CA ARG A 72 7.51 -2.79 14.28
C ARG A 72 6.56 -3.79 14.96
N GLN A 73 6.23 -3.56 16.24
CA GLN A 73 5.38 -4.46 17.03
C GLN A 73 3.99 -4.60 16.41
N THR A 74 3.41 -3.52 15.90
CA THR A 74 2.11 -3.52 15.22
C THR A 74 2.15 -4.39 13.97
N VAL A 75 3.16 -4.18 13.10
CA VAL A 75 3.30 -4.94 11.84
C VAL A 75 3.60 -6.40 12.12
N ASP A 76 4.50 -6.71 13.08
CA ASP A 76 4.79 -8.07 13.50
C ASP A 76 3.51 -8.78 13.98
N TRP A 77 2.66 -8.11 14.79
CA TRP A 77 1.41 -8.67 15.28
C TRP A 77 0.38 -8.90 14.18
N LEU A 78 0.23 -7.96 13.27
CA LEU A 78 -0.63 -8.12 12.10
C LEU A 78 -0.19 -9.30 11.22
N ALA A 79 1.10 -9.46 10.99
CA ALA A 79 1.64 -10.57 10.19
C ALA A 79 1.49 -11.92 10.92
N GLN A 80 1.83 -11.98 12.21
CA GLN A 80 1.94 -13.24 12.95
C GLN A 80 0.61 -13.72 13.52
N ASP A 81 -0.24 -12.83 14.01
CA ASP A 81 -1.54 -13.17 14.62
C ASP A 81 -2.70 -13.02 13.62
N TRP A 82 -2.81 -11.86 12.95
CA TRP A 82 -3.90 -11.61 11.99
C TRP A 82 -3.66 -12.28 10.65
N LYS A 83 -2.43 -12.73 10.38
CA LYS A 83 -2.06 -13.42 9.14
C LYS A 83 -2.25 -12.57 7.89
N VAL A 84 -2.03 -11.27 7.99
CA VAL A 84 -2.08 -10.38 6.82
C VAL A 84 -1.01 -10.76 5.79
N SER A 85 -1.27 -10.53 4.52
CA SER A 85 -0.29 -10.65 3.44
C SER A 85 0.24 -9.29 2.98
N ALA A 86 -0.43 -8.22 3.39
CA ALA A 86 0.00 -6.84 3.16
C ALA A 86 -0.48 -5.90 4.28
N VAL A 87 0.26 -4.80 4.47
CA VAL A 87 -0.16 -3.65 5.29
C VAL A 87 -0.11 -2.38 4.44
N ARG A 88 -0.94 -1.39 4.77
CA ARG A 88 -0.89 -0.06 4.15
C ARG A 88 -0.44 0.97 5.17
N ALA A 89 0.58 1.75 4.82
CA ALA A 89 1.07 2.87 5.59
C ALA A 89 0.46 4.16 5.01
N ALA A 90 -0.61 4.64 5.61
CA ALA A 90 -1.32 5.85 5.21
C ALA A 90 -0.56 7.09 5.73
N ILE A 91 0.44 7.53 4.96
CA ILE A 91 1.31 8.63 5.35
C ILE A 91 0.61 9.96 5.09
N ALA A 92 0.23 10.62 6.16
CA ALA A 92 -0.53 11.86 6.12
C ALA A 92 0.21 12.96 5.34
N ALA A 93 -0.41 13.44 4.28
CA ALA A 93 0.09 14.55 3.47
C ALA A 93 -0.52 15.90 3.83
N GLU A 94 -1.62 15.91 4.58
CA GLU A 94 -2.44 17.09 4.86
C GLU A 94 -2.55 17.38 6.36
N GLY A 95 -2.83 18.64 6.67
CA GLY A 95 -3.00 19.10 8.05
C GLY A 95 -1.70 19.35 8.78
N GLU A 96 -1.83 19.73 10.06
CA GLU A 96 -0.71 19.87 10.97
C GLU A 96 -0.09 18.49 11.21
N ASP A 97 1.20 18.46 11.46
CA ASP A 97 1.98 17.24 11.68
C ASP A 97 2.07 16.28 10.48
N SER A 98 1.72 16.71 9.27
CA SER A 98 1.83 15.89 8.05
C SER A 98 3.27 15.79 7.50
N ALA A 99 3.47 14.90 6.53
CA ALA A 99 4.75 14.73 5.82
C ALA A 99 5.22 16.00 5.08
N ARG A 100 4.32 16.89 4.68
CA ARG A 100 4.66 18.17 4.07
C ARG A 100 5.32 19.13 5.05
N GLN A 101 5.00 19.04 6.33
CA GLN A 101 5.58 19.86 7.38
C GLN A 101 6.73 19.15 8.12
N HIS A 102 6.64 17.84 8.27
CA HIS A 102 7.57 17.01 9.05
C HIS A 102 8.10 15.82 8.25
N PHE A 103 8.69 16.12 7.10
CA PHE A 103 9.16 15.15 6.10
C PHE A 103 9.96 13.98 6.71
N ASP A 104 11.02 14.27 7.45
CA ASP A 104 11.92 13.24 7.99
C ASP A 104 11.23 12.36 9.03
N ARG A 105 10.33 12.94 9.84
CA ARG A 105 9.54 12.20 10.82
C ARG A 105 8.60 11.20 10.16
N GLU A 106 7.86 11.64 9.14
CA GLU A 106 6.91 10.80 8.43
C GLU A 106 7.63 9.77 7.54
N LEU A 107 8.77 10.12 6.96
CA LEU A 107 9.64 9.19 6.25
C LEU A 107 10.18 8.10 7.19
N ALA A 108 10.52 8.43 8.43
CA ALA A 108 10.95 7.47 9.43
C ALA A 108 9.81 6.50 9.83
N LYS A 109 8.56 6.99 9.97
CA LYS A 109 7.39 6.13 10.20
C LYS A 109 7.17 5.16 9.05
N ALA A 110 7.14 5.66 7.79
CA ALA A 110 7.03 4.81 6.61
C ALA A 110 8.14 3.75 6.58
N SER A 111 9.39 4.16 6.82
CA SER A 111 10.54 3.24 6.87
C SER A 111 10.38 2.17 7.95
N THR A 112 9.88 2.52 9.14
CA THR A 112 9.63 1.55 10.23
C THR A 112 8.62 0.47 9.78
N VAL A 113 7.53 0.87 9.13
CA VAL A 113 6.52 -0.07 8.62
C VAL A 113 7.10 -0.94 7.48
N ILE A 114 7.85 -0.34 6.56
CA ILE A 114 8.50 -1.08 5.46
C ILE A 114 9.50 -2.10 6.01
N ASP A 115 10.41 -1.68 6.90
CA ASP A 115 11.42 -2.56 7.49
C ASP A 115 10.79 -3.75 8.26
N ALA A 116 9.66 -3.50 8.95
CA ALA A 116 8.90 -4.55 9.62
C ALA A 116 8.19 -5.49 8.63
N ALA A 117 7.60 -4.96 7.55
CA ALA A 117 6.99 -5.76 6.50
C ALA A 117 8.04 -6.66 5.80
N LEU A 118 9.23 -6.13 5.52
CA LEU A 118 10.37 -6.89 4.99
C LEU A 118 10.74 -8.06 5.92
N ALA A 119 10.88 -7.79 7.22
CA ALA A 119 11.24 -8.81 8.19
C ALA A 119 10.20 -9.94 8.29
N ASN A 120 8.93 -9.64 8.06
CA ASN A 120 7.83 -10.62 8.08
C ASN A 120 7.52 -11.22 6.69
N GLY A 121 8.20 -10.77 5.63
CA GLY A 121 7.97 -11.24 4.26
C GLY A 121 6.57 -10.96 3.73
N ILE A 122 5.96 -9.85 4.15
CA ILE A 122 4.68 -9.35 3.66
C ILE A 122 4.87 -8.13 2.77
N TYR A 123 3.86 -7.80 1.97
CA TYR A 123 3.86 -6.59 1.15
C TYR A 123 3.52 -5.35 1.97
N VAL A 124 3.93 -4.19 1.48
CA VAL A 124 3.59 -2.90 2.07
C VAL A 124 3.18 -1.91 1.00
N VAL A 125 1.99 -1.33 1.15
CA VAL A 125 1.53 -0.19 0.35
C VAL A 125 1.97 1.07 1.08
N VAL A 126 2.78 1.90 0.44
CA VAL A 126 3.13 3.23 0.94
C VAL A 126 2.23 4.23 0.23
N ASP A 127 1.29 4.74 0.97
CA ASP A 127 0.26 5.64 0.49
C ASP A 127 0.58 7.09 0.87
N TRP A 128 0.62 7.95 -0.13
CA TRP A 128 0.56 9.39 0.04
C TRP A 128 -0.89 9.78 0.33
N HIS A 129 -1.22 9.79 1.62
CA HIS A 129 -2.58 9.91 2.12
C HIS A 129 -3.08 11.35 2.04
N ALA A 130 -3.63 11.71 0.90
CA ALA A 130 -4.08 13.05 0.55
C ALA A 130 -5.47 13.03 -0.10
N HIS A 131 -6.21 14.13 0.06
CA HIS A 131 -7.44 14.43 -0.68
C HIS A 131 -7.22 15.54 -1.73
N ARG A 132 -6.08 16.25 -1.66
CA ARG A 132 -5.72 17.32 -2.58
C ARG A 132 -4.38 17.01 -3.27
N PRO A 133 -4.17 17.50 -4.50
CA PRO A 133 -2.93 17.25 -5.21
C PRO A 133 -1.79 18.07 -4.61
N TYR A 134 -0.72 17.40 -4.22
CA TYR A 134 0.56 17.98 -3.79
C TYR A 134 1.68 17.30 -4.56
N PRO A 135 1.81 17.53 -5.88
CA PRO A 135 2.71 16.76 -6.74
C PRO A 135 4.19 16.87 -6.36
N ASP A 136 4.66 18.06 -5.98
CA ASP A 136 6.07 18.27 -5.59
C ASP A 136 6.42 17.50 -4.32
N ASP A 137 5.51 17.52 -3.32
CA ASP A 137 5.72 16.85 -2.04
C ASP A 137 5.60 15.33 -2.21
N ALA A 138 4.61 14.85 -2.97
CA ALA A 138 4.43 13.43 -3.27
C ALA A 138 5.63 12.84 -4.03
N GLU A 139 6.11 13.55 -5.07
CA GLU A 139 7.29 13.18 -5.83
C GLU A 139 8.52 13.09 -4.92
N ARG A 140 8.77 14.12 -4.11
CA ARG A 140 9.87 14.14 -3.15
C ARG A 140 9.81 12.97 -2.18
N PHE A 141 8.63 12.69 -1.61
CA PHE A 141 8.46 11.65 -0.60
C PHE A 141 8.61 10.25 -1.20
N LEU A 142 7.87 9.95 -2.27
CA LEU A 142 7.86 8.63 -2.86
C LEU A 142 9.18 8.29 -3.57
N THR A 143 9.89 9.28 -4.13
CA THR A 143 11.25 9.04 -4.66
C THR A 143 12.26 8.78 -3.55
N ALA A 144 12.12 9.38 -2.36
CA ALA A 144 12.96 9.05 -1.21
C ALA A 144 12.73 7.59 -0.75
N ILE A 145 11.47 7.11 -0.74
CA ILE A 145 11.13 5.71 -0.51
C ILE A 145 11.72 4.82 -1.63
N ALA A 146 11.55 5.18 -2.89
CA ALA A 146 12.06 4.40 -4.03
C ALA A 146 13.59 4.23 -4.00
N ARG A 147 14.35 5.29 -3.69
CA ARG A 147 15.81 5.21 -3.56
C ARG A 147 16.26 4.22 -2.50
N ARG A 148 15.51 4.08 -1.41
CA ARG A 148 15.88 3.19 -0.31
C ARG A 148 15.38 1.77 -0.51
N TYR A 149 14.17 1.59 -1.02
CA TYR A 149 13.46 0.31 -1.00
C TYR A 149 13.00 -0.19 -2.39
N GLY A 150 13.14 0.60 -3.45
CA GLY A 150 12.59 0.28 -4.78
C GLY A 150 13.15 -1.00 -5.42
N HIS A 151 14.30 -1.48 -4.96
CA HIS A 151 14.89 -2.74 -5.39
C HIS A 151 14.27 -3.99 -4.72
N LEU A 152 13.32 -3.81 -3.81
CA LEU A 152 12.73 -4.88 -3.00
C LEU A 152 11.31 -5.21 -3.49
N PRO A 153 10.95 -6.49 -3.61
CA PRO A 153 9.66 -6.92 -4.18
C PRO A 153 8.45 -6.62 -3.28
N ASN A 154 8.68 -6.25 -2.03
CA ASN A 154 7.63 -6.00 -1.04
C ASN A 154 6.87 -4.69 -1.25
N LEU A 155 7.51 -3.73 -1.93
CA LEU A 155 7.03 -2.36 -1.99
C LEU A 155 5.95 -2.17 -3.05
N ILE A 156 4.90 -1.47 -2.67
CA ILE A 156 3.81 -1.01 -3.54
C ILE A 156 3.62 0.48 -3.26
N TYR A 157 3.46 1.30 -4.29
CA TYR A 157 3.22 2.73 -4.15
C TYR A 157 1.76 3.08 -4.39
N GLU A 158 1.24 4.01 -3.60
CA GLU A 158 -0.06 4.65 -3.81
C GLU A 158 0.13 6.17 -3.78
N PRO A 159 0.30 6.82 -4.95
CA PRO A 159 0.68 8.23 -5.01
C PRO A 159 -0.40 9.22 -4.61
N PHE A 160 -1.66 8.81 -4.52
CA PHE A 160 -2.78 9.66 -4.18
C PHE A 160 -3.94 8.82 -3.65
N ASN A 161 -4.22 8.96 -2.36
CA ASN A 161 -5.26 8.21 -1.66
C ASN A 161 -6.66 8.43 -2.27
N GLU A 162 -7.18 9.65 -2.14
CA GLU A 162 -8.58 9.95 -2.48
C GLU A 162 -8.73 11.33 -3.15
N PRO A 163 -8.48 11.45 -4.46
CA PRO A 163 -8.83 12.67 -5.18
C PRO A 163 -10.31 13.02 -4.97
N LEU A 164 -10.58 14.28 -4.59
CA LEU A 164 -11.93 14.74 -4.29
C LEU A 164 -12.85 14.66 -5.52
N ARG A 165 -14.15 14.81 -5.29
CA ARG A 165 -15.18 14.81 -6.33
C ARG A 165 -15.36 16.18 -6.97
N ASP A 166 -15.52 17.21 -6.14
CA ASP A 166 -16.02 18.50 -6.59
C ASP A 166 -14.92 19.29 -7.31
N GLY A 167 -15.17 19.57 -8.59
CA GLY A 167 -14.27 20.32 -9.45
C GLY A 167 -13.02 19.56 -9.92
N VAL A 168 -12.88 18.28 -9.59
CA VAL A 168 -11.74 17.43 -9.96
C VAL A 168 -12.12 16.53 -11.12
N ASP A 169 -11.31 16.53 -12.18
CA ASP A 169 -11.49 15.73 -13.38
C ASP A 169 -10.31 14.77 -13.58
N TRP A 170 -10.62 13.55 -14.01
CA TRP A 170 -9.59 12.53 -14.23
C TRP A 170 -8.55 12.96 -15.27
N SER A 171 -8.98 13.31 -16.46
CA SER A 171 -8.06 13.57 -17.59
C SER A 171 -7.35 14.91 -17.47
N ARG A 172 -8.00 15.93 -16.85
CA ARG A 172 -7.45 17.27 -16.68
C ARG A 172 -6.53 17.38 -15.46
N ASP A 173 -6.90 16.76 -14.34
CA ASP A 173 -6.26 17.02 -13.05
C ASP A 173 -5.53 15.81 -12.49
N VAL A 174 -6.20 14.65 -12.36
CA VAL A 174 -5.69 13.50 -11.63
C VAL A 174 -4.70 12.68 -12.45
N LYS A 175 -5.00 12.41 -13.71
CA LYS A 175 -4.10 11.67 -14.61
C LYS A 175 -2.76 12.40 -14.82
N PRO A 176 -2.70 13.72 -15.11
CA PRO A 176 -1.43 14.43 -15.21
C PRO A 176 -0.60 14.43 -13.91
N TYR A 177 -1.28 14.52 -12.74
CA TYR A 177 -0.63 14.33 -11.45
C TYR A 177 0.05 12.95 -11.35
N HIS A 178 -0.69 11.89 -11.65
CA HIS A 178 -0.15 10.53 -11.62
C HIS A 178 0.98 10.34 -12.63
N GLN A 179 0.83 10.85 -13.86
CA GLN A 179 1.89 10.75 -14.87
C GLN A 179 3.19 11.37 -14.39
N ARG A 180 3.13 12.51 -13.71
CA ARG A 180 4.30 13.19 -13.16
C ARG A 180 4.94 12.37 -12.04
N VAL A 181 4.18 12.01 -11.01
CA VAL A 181 4.72 11.30 -9.83
C VAL A 181 5.22 9.91 -10.20
N VAL A 182 4.46 9.17 -11.04
CA VAL A 182 4.88 7.85 -11.52
C VAL A 182 6.15 7.93 -12.36
N SER A 183 6.29 8.95 -13.22
CA SER A 183 7.53 9.14 -13.99
C SER A 183 8.75 9.26 -13.07
N ALA A 184 8.66 10.07 -12.02
CA ALA A 184 9.75 10.24 -11.07
C ALA A 184 10.05 8.94 -10.28
N ILE A 185 9.04 8.17 -9.91
CA ILE A 185 9.24 6.85 -9.29
C ILE A 185 9.96 5.92 -10.27
N ARG A 186 9.52 5.84 -11.54
CA ARG A 186 10.06 4.93 -12.56
C ARG A 186 11.51 5.20 -12.97
N GLU A 187 12.01 6.42 -12.78
CA GLU A 187 13.44 6.73 -12.94
C GLU A 187 14.33 6.00 -11.91
N ILE A 188 13.75 5.55 -10.80
CA ILE A 188 14.47 4.92 -9.69
C ILE A 188 14.05 3.45 -9.55
N ASP A 189 12.75 3.19 -9.60
CA ASP A 189 12.13 1.87 -9.44
C ASP A 189 11.25 1.57 -10.67
N PRO A 190 11.79 0.84 -11.66
CA PRO A 190 11.05 0.50 -12.87
C PRO A 190 10.01 -0.62 -12.67
N ASP A 191 10.10 -1.41 -11.58
CA ASP A 191 9.47 -2.72 -11.51
C ASP A 191 8.28 -2.81 -10.55
N ASN A 192 8.32 -2.14 -9.40
CA ASN A 192 7.28 -2.32 -8.38
C ASN A 192 5.92 -1.76 -8.79
N LEU A 193 4.87 -2.36 -8.24
CA LEU A 193 3.48 -1.99 -8.52
C LEU A 193 3.17 -0.59 -8.02
N VAL A 194 2.50 0.22 -8.85
CA VAL A 194 1.95 1.51 -8.46
C VAL A 194 0.43 1.45 -8.60
N ILE A 195 -0.29 1.89 -7.57
CA ILE A 195 -1.75 1.87 -7.50
C ILE A 195 -2.26 3.31 -7.53
N LEU A 196 -3.13 3.63 -8.46
CA LEU A 196 -3.58 4.99 -8.74
C LEU A 196 -4.99 5.24 -8.21
N GLY A 197 -5.16 6.32 -7.44
CA GLY A 197 -6.45 6.84 -7.05
C GLY A 197 -7.17 7.53 -8.21
N SER A 198 -8.49 7.52 -8.21
CA SER A 198 -9.36 8.21 -9.17
C SER A 198 -10.24 9.24 -8.46
N PRO A 199 -10.89 10.19 -9.18
CA PRO A 199 -11.82 11.13 -8.56
C PRO A 199 -12.93 10.46 -7.76
N SER A 200 -13.69 11.26 -7.02
CA SER A 200 -14.78 10.78 -6.17
C SER A 200 -14.32 9.79 -5.11
N TRP A 201 -13.24 10.13 -4.39
CA TRP A 201 -12.67 9.29 -3.33
C TRP A 201 -12.30 7.89 -3.84
N SER A 202 -11.56 7.84 -4.94
CA SER A 202 -11.11 6.60 -5.59
C SER A 202 -12.25 5.65 -6.01
N GLN A 203 -13.39 6.22 -6.46
CA GLN A 203 -14.56 5.46 -6.92
C GLN A 203 -14.78 5.53 -8.44
N ASP A 204 -14.20 6.51 -9.15
CA ASP A 204 -14.43 6.73 -10.59
C ASP A 204 -13.50 5.86 -11.46
N VAL A 205 -13.35 4.60 -11.09
CA VAL A 205 -12.49 3.63 -11.81
C VAL A 205 -12.95 3.35 -13.23
N ASP A 206 -14.26 3.46 -13.50
CA ASP A 206 -14.83 3.31 -14.84
C ASP A 206 -14.47 4.49 -15.77
N ILE A 207 -14.23 5.66 -15.21
CA ILE A 207 -13.71 6.83 -15.95
C ILE A 207 -12.23 6.61 -16.26
N ALA A 208 -11.43 6.24 -15.27
CA ALA A 208 -10.02 5.93 -15.45
C ALA A 208 -9.78 4.78 -16.45
N ALA A 209 -10.70 3.80 -16.50
CA ALA A 209 -10.64 2.69 -17.45
C ALA A 209 -10.66 3.13 -18.93
N LYS A 210 -11.30 4.27 -19.24
CA LYS A 210 -11.45 4.81 -20.60
C LYS A 210 -10.22 5.61 -21.04
N ASP A 211 -9.43 6.11 -20.11
CA ASP A 211 -8.27 6.98 -20.38
C ASP A 211 -7.13 6.68 -19.39
N ARG A 212 -6.50 5.52 -19.51
CA ARG A 212 -5.51 5.00 -18.57
C ARG A 212 -4.20 5.80 -18.56
N VAL A 213 -3.52 5.75 -17.44
CA VAL A 213 -2.11 6.18 -17.34
C VAL A 213 -1.24 5.14 -18.07
N ASN A 214 -0.35 5.61 -18.93
CA ASN A 214 0.47 4.75 -19.79
C ASN A 214 1.87 4.51 -19.21
N PHE A 215 1.95 3.67 -18.18
CA PHE A 215 3.19 3.12 -17.62
C PHE A 215 3.00 1.61 -17.39
N ALA A 216 4.12 0.90 -17.26
CA ALA A 216 4.11 -0.50 -16.86
C ALA A 216 3.75 -0.65 -15.36
N ASN A 217 3.17 -1.80 -15.01
CA ASN A 217 2.84 -2.17 -13.62
C ASN A 217 1.98 -1.14 -12.86
N ILE A 218 0.90 -0.69 -13.51
CA ILE A 218 -0.09 0.21 -12.94
C ILE A 218 -1.37 -0.56 -12.65
N ALA A 219 -1.84 -0.48 -11.40
CA ALA A 219 -3.19 -0.85 -10.99
C ALA A 219 -3.95 0.40 -10.52
N TYR A 220 -5.24 0.25 -10.24
CA TYR A 220 -6.12 1.35 -9.80
C TYR A 220 -6.81 0.94 -8.51
N THR A 221 -6.86 1.88 -7.57
CA THR A 221 -7.58 1.60 -6.34
C THR A 221 -9.07 1.87 -6.48
N LEU A 222 -9.83 1.08 -5.72
CA LEU A 222 -11.25 1.29 -5.47
C LEU A 222 -11.45 1.42 -3.96
N HIS A 223 -12.03 2.54 -3.51
CA HIS A 223 -12.43 2.69 -2.11
C HIS A 223 -13.92 2.52 -1.95
N TYR A 224 -14.34 1.80 -0.92
CA TYR A 224 -15.75 1.66 -0.58
C TYR A 224 -15.96 1.46 0.92
N TYR A 225 -17.14 1.85 1.38
CA TYR A 225 -17.64 1.55 2.72
C TYR A 225 -18.95 0.78 2.57
N ALA A 226 -18.98 -0.45 3.05
CA ALA A 226 -20.01 -1.43 2.66
C ALA A 226 -21.42 -1.05 3.09
N ALA A 227 -21.60 -0.27 4.17
CA ALA A 227 -22.91 0.20 4.58
C ALA A 227 -23.42 1.35 3.68
N THR A 228 -22.53 2.09 3.00
CA THR A 228 -22.91 3.17 2.06
C THR A 228 -22.90 2.71 0.61
N HIS A 229 -21.82 2.05 0.17
CA HIS A 229 -21.58 1.71 -1.23
C HIS A 229 -22.01 0.27 -1.51
N LYS A 230 -23.01 0.14 -2.38
CA LYS A 230 -23.71 -1.14 -2.63
C LYS A 230 -23.44 -1.69 -4.05
N ALA A 231 -24.45 -2.32 -4.60
CA ALA A 231 -24.40 -2.99 -5.91
C ALA A 231 -24.00 -2.05 -7.06
N ASP A 232 -24.40 -0.76 -6.99
CA ASP A 232 -24.13 0.20 -8.06
C ASP A 232 -22.63 0.46 -8.22
N LEU A 233 -21.91 0.70 -7.12
CA LEU A 233 -20.45 0.89 -7.18
C LEU A 233 -19.76 -0.42 -7.57
N ARG A 234 -20.21 -1.58 -7.09
CA ARG A 234 -19.67 -2.87 -7.53
C ARG A 234 -19.86 -3.10 -9.03
N ALA A 235 -21.02 -2.74 -9.58
CA ALA A 235 -21.28 -2.86 -11.02
C ALA A 235 -20.37 -1.95 -11.85
N ARG A 236 -20.08 -0.73 -11.40
CA ARG A 236 -19.10 0.18 -12.02
C ARG A 236 -17.69 -0.39 -11.98
N ALA A 237 -17.27 -0.89 -10.82
CA ALA A 237 -15.96 -1.53 -10.66
C ALA A 237 -15.83 -2.78 -11.54
N GLU A 238 -16.88 -3.60 -11.63
CA GLU A 238 -16.90 -4.77 -12.52
C GLU A 238 -16.83 -4.37 -14.01
N ALA A 239 -17.50 -3.30 -14.41
CA ALA A 239 -17.42 -2.77 -15.76
C ALA A 239 -15.99 -2.30 -16.10
N ALA A 240 -15.34 -1.57 -15.18
CA ALA A 240 -13.94 -1.16 -15.34
C ALA A 240 -12.99 -2.37 -15.46
N ARG A 241 -13.17 -3.37 -14.58
CA ARG A 241 -12.38 -4.61 -14.63
C ARG A 241 -12.57 -5.36 -15.96
N ARG A 242 -13.80 -5.51 -16.44
CA ARG A 242 -14.10 -6.14 -17.73
C ARG A 242 -13.52 -5.36 -18.92
N ALA A 243 -13.41 -4.03 -18.78
CA ALA A 243 -12.69 -3.20 -19.74
C ALA A 243 -11.16 -3.38 -19.66
N GLY A 244 -10.68 -4.27 -18.77
CA GLY A 244 -9.27 -4.63 -18.63
C GLY A 244 -8.51 -3.81 -17.58
N LEU A 245 -9.19 -3.02 -16.72
CA LEU A 245 -8.53 -2.27 -15.64
C LEU A 245 -8.16 -3.20 -14.49
N PRO A 246 -6.88 -3.30 -14.10
CA PRO A 246 -6.47 -4.04 -12.90
C PRO A 246 -6.86 -3.23 -11.64
N LEU A 247 -7.59 -3.87 -10.73
CA LEU A 247 -8.09 -3.24 -9.51
C LEU A 247 -7.39 -3.79 -8.26
N PHE A 248 -7.25 -2.91 -7.27
CA PHE A 248 -6.88 -3.21 -5.90
C PHE A 248 -7.79 -2.38 -4.97
N VAL A 249 -8.32 -2.93 -3.93
CA VAL A 249 -9.06 -2.20 -2.90
C VAL A 249 -8.07 -1.85 -1.78
N THR A 250 -7.41 -0.69 -1.87
CA THR A 250 -6.41 -0.28 -0.87
C THR A 250 -7.05 0.25 0.41
N GLU A 251 -8.35 0.59 0.35
CA GLU A 251 -9.13 1.01 1.50
C GLU A 251 -10.59 0.55 1.38
N PHE A 252 -11.12 -0.07 2.44
CA PHE A 252 -12.55 -0.28 2.58
C PHE A 252 -12.98 -0.34 4.06
N GLY A 253 -14.23 0.03 4.32
CA GLY A 253 -14.88 -0.13 5.61
C GLY A 253 -16.10 -1.06 5.54
N THR A 254 -16.44 -1.70 6.68
CA THR A 254 -17.65 -2.53 6.82
C THR A 254 -18.87 -1.72 7.28
N VAL A 255 -18.66 -0.44 7.59
CA VAL A 255 -19.60 0.55 8.13
C VAL A 255 -19.98 1.59 7.08
N GLU A 256 -20.58 2.71 7.47
CA GLU A 256 -20.84 3.86 6.59
C GLU A 256 -19.56 4.62 6.21
N ALA A 257 -19.63 5.40 5.13
CA ALA A 257 -18.50 6.21 4.64
C ALA A 257 -18.05 7.32 5.61
N THR A 258 -18.80 7.55 6.67
CA THR A 258 -18.41 8.43 7.78
C THR A 258 -17.39 7.80 8.74
N GLY A 259 -17.07 6.52 8.57
CA GLY A 259 -16.32 5.73 9.54
C GLY A 259 -17.16 5.20 10.71
N ASN A 260 -18.44 5.57 10.76
CA ASN A 260 -19.35 5.23 11.84
C ASN A 260 -20.57 4.43 11.36
N GLY A 261 -21.51 4.16 12.27
CA GLY A 261 -22.71 3.37 12.01
C GLY A 261 -22.51 1.86 12.20
N PRO A 262 -23.59 1.08 12.06
CA PRO A 262 -23.53 -0.37 12.24
C PRO A 262 -22.76 -1.05 11.08
N LEU A 263 -22.16 -2.19 11.37
CA LEU A 263 -21.58 -3.05 10.36
C LEU A 263 -22.67 -3.60 9.44
N ASP A 264 -22.48 -3.46 8.13
CA ASP A 264 -23.35 -4.13 7.13
C ASP A 264 -22.69 -5.43 6.65
N LEU A 265 -22.94 -6.52 7.38
CA LEU A 265 -22.34 -7.82 7.07
C LEU A 265 -22.81 -8.37 5.72
N ALA A 266 -24.05 -8.13 5.33
CA ALA A 266 -24.59 -8.62 4.05
C ALA A 266 -23.88 -7.94 2.87
N SER A 267 -23.74 -6.62 2.92
CA SER A 267 -23.02 -5.87 1.90
C SER A 267 -21.51 -6.14 1.91
N SER A 268 -20.92 -6.26 3.09
CA SER A 268 -19.50 -6.62 3.24
C SER A 268 -19.19 -7.98 2.62
N ASN A 269 -20.01 -9.00 2.88
CA ASN A 269 -19.87 -10.31 2.25
C ASN A 269 -20.00 -10.22 0.72
N ALA A 270 -20.98 -9.48 0.19
CA ALA A 270 -21.13 -9.31 -1.25
C ALA A 270 -19.93 -8.62 -1.92
N TRP A 271 -19.25 -7.69 -1.22
CA TRP A 271 -18.00 -7.08 -1.67
C TRP A 271 -16.84 -8.07 -1.63
N TRP A 272 -16.70 -8.83 -0.57
CA TRP A 272 -15.64 -9.84 -0.44
C TRP A 272 -15.80 -10.98 -1.44
N ASP A 273 -17.03 -11.49 -1.63
CA ASP A 273 -17.30 -12.55 -2.62
C ASP A 273 -16.93 -12.09 -4.04
N TRP A 274 -17.25 -10.83 -4.37
CA TRP A 274 -16.85 -10.24 -5.65
C TRP A 274 -15.33 -10.09 -5.77
N ALA A 275 -14.66 -9.61 -4.73
CA ALA A 275 -13.20 -9.43 -4.73
C ALA A 275 -12.47 -10.77 -4.86
N GLU A 276 -12.88 -11.77 -4.08
CA GLU A 276 -12.29 -13.11 -4.11
C GLU A 276 -12.49 -13.80 -5.46
N ALA A 277 -13.71 -13.76 -6.01
CA ALA A 277 -14.02 -14.36 -7.32
C ALA A 277 -13.19 -13.73 -8.47
N ASN A 278 -12.69 -12.51 -8.29
CA ASN A 278 -11.95 -11.76 -9.30
C ASN A 278 -10.46 -11.59 -8.97
N HIS A 279 -9.96 -12.22 -7.91
CA HIS A 279 -8.59 -12.07 -7.41
C HIS A 279 -8.19 -10.61 -7.15
N ILE A 280 -9.10 -9.83 -6.57
CA ILE A 280 -8.85 -8.44 -6.21
C ILE A 280 -8.36 -8.40 -4.77
N SER A 281 -7.16 -7.85 -4.58
CA SER A 281 -6.56 -7.61 -3.28
C SER A 281 -7.32 -6.55 -2.49
N TRP A 282 -7.32 -6.64 -1.15
CA TRP A 282 -8.03 -5.70 -0.30
C TRP A 282 -7.35 -5.43 1.04
N LEU A 283 -7.43 -4.19 1.52
CA LEU A 283 -6.95 -3.72 2.81
C LEU A 283 -8.06 -2.98 3.54
N ASN A 284 -8.32 -3.37 4.79
CA ASN A 284 -9.39 -2.75 5.58
C ASN A 284 -8.90 -1.47 6.27
N TRP A 285 -9.73 -0.47 6.31
CA TRP A 285 -9.61 0.73 7.11
C TRP A 285 -10.31 0.53 8.46
N SER A 286 -9.63 0.61 9.64
CA SER A 286 -8.20 0.71 9.79
C SER A 286 -7.71 0.23 11.17
N VAL A 287 -6.40 0.08 11.32
CA VAL A 287 -5.75 -0.14 12.63
C VAL A 287 -5.62 1.19 13.34
N THR A 288 -6.53 1.45 14.26
CA THR A 288 -6.58 2.61 15.14
C THR A 288 -7.42 2.29 16.38
N ASP A 289 -7.24 3.05 17.44
CA ASP A 289 -8.07 3.06 18.63
C ASP A 289 -8.91 4.34 18.76
N GLU A 290 -9.14 5.03 17.63
CA GLU A 290 -10.08 6.15 17.55
C GLU A 290 -11.51 5.68 17.87
N ASP A 291 -12.31 6.59 18.43
CA ASP A 291 -13.71 6.31 18.80
C ASP A 291 -14.62 6.35 17.57
N GLU A 292 -14.37 5.40 16.66
CA GLU A 292 -15.22 5.19 15.46
C GLU A 292 -15.46 3.69 15.24
N THR A 293 -16.58 3.35 14.61
CA THR A 293 -16.95 1.93 14.43
C THR A 293 -16.14 1.20 13.36
N SER A 294 -15.46 1.93 12.47
CA SER A 294 -14.51 1.37 11.51
C SER A 294 -13.18 0.98 12.17
N ALA A 295 -12.84 1.57 13.32
CA ALA A 295 -11.63 1.25 14.06
C ALA A 295 -11.58 -0.23 14.42
N ALA A 296 -10.42 -0.85 14.21
CA ALA A 296 -10.21 -2.25 14.58
C ALA A 296 -10.02 -2.44 16.09
N LEU A 297 -9.56 -1.41 16.78
CA LEU A 297 -9.18 -1.44 18.18
C LEU A 297 -10.08 -0.53 19.00
N LYS A 298 -10.28 -0.90 20.26
CA LYS A 298 -10.97 -0.04 21.23
C LYS A 298 -10.04 1.06 21.74
N PRO A 299 -10.59 2.21 22.19
CA PRO A 299 -9.81 3.29 22.77
C PRO A 299 -8.85 2.81 23.86
N GLY A 300 -7.57 3.21 23.73
CA GLY A 300 -6.50 2.85 24.65
C GLY A 300 -5.86 1.48 24.41
N ALA A 301 -6.15 0.82 23.31
CA ALA A 301 -5.50 -0.44 22.96
C ALA A 301 -3.96 -0.27 22.76
N PRO A 302 -3.15 -1.22 23.22
CA PRO A 302 -1.70 -1.16 23.08
C PRO A 302 -1.28 -1.28 21.60
N PRO A 303 -0.01 -0.95 21.24
CA PRO A 303 0.47 -1.07 19.85
C PRO A 303 0.47 -2.50 19.30
N SER A 304 0.40 -3.53 20.14
CA SER A 304 0.40 -4.95 19.73
C SER A 304 -0.13 -5.84 20.85
N GLY A 305 -0.27 -7.15 20.55
CA GLY A 305 -0.68 -8.14 21.54
C GLY A 305 -2.18 -8.13 21.82
N TRP A 306 -2.99 -7.63 20.89
CA TRP A 306 -4.44 -7.46 21.06
C TRP A 306 -5.16 -8.78 21.29
N THR A 307 -5.94 -8.80 22.34
CA THR A 307 -6.91 -9.86 22.65
C THR A 307 -8.31 -9.45 22.17
N ASP A 308 -9.28 -10.34 22.28
CA ASP A 308 -10.67 -10.01 21.92
C ASP A 308 -11.25 -8.86 22.80
N ALA A 309 -10.66 -8.62 23.98
CA ALA A 309 -11.04 -7.50 24.83
C ALA A 309 -10.64 -6.14 24.24
N ASP A 310 -9.55 -6.10 23.49
CA ASP A 310 -9.00 -4.89 22.87
C ASP A 310 -9.64 -4.58 21.52
N LEU A 311 -10.33 -5.56 20.90
CA LEU A 311 -10.92 -5.42 19.58
C LEU A 311 -12.34 -4.87 19.61
N THR A 312 -12.66 -4.02 18.63
CA THR A 312 -14.03 -3.65 18.28
C THR A 312 -14.76 -4.83 17.63
N GLU A 313 -16.02 -4.64 17.25
CA GLU A 313 -16.74 -5.63 16.44
C GLU A 313 -16.10 -5.75 15.04
N SER A 314 -15.74 -4.62 14.43
CA SER A 314 -15.00 -4.57 13.16
C SER A 314 -13.67 -5.33 13.25
N GLY A 315 -12.86 -5.06 14.28
CA GLY A 315 -11.59 -5.74 14.49
C GLY A 315 -11.71 -7.24 14.63
N ARG A 316 -12.67 -7.75 15.41
CA ARG A 316 -12.91 -9.20 15.54
C ARG A 316 -13.34 -9.85 14.23
N LEU A 317 -14.22 -9.19 13.48
CA LEU A 317 -14.67 -9.66 12.17
C LEU A 317 -13.49 -9.77 11.19
N LEU A 318 -12.68 -8.73 11.08
CA LEU A 318 -11.53 -8.69 10.16
C LEU A 318 -10.45 -9.70 10.55
N ARG A 319 -10.08 -9.77 11.83
CA ARG A 319 -9.09 -10.76 12.31
C ARG A 319 -9.52 -12.18 11.98
N THR A 320 -10.79 -12.51 12.22
CA THR A 320 -11.36 -13.84 11.90
C THR A 320 -11.28 -14.13 10.40
N ARG A 321 -11.66 -13.17 9.55
CA ARG A 321 -11.66 -13.33 8.10
C ARG A 321 -10.25 -13.48 7.54
N LEU A 322 -9.30 -12.67 7.99
CA LEU A 322 -7.90 -12.72 7.56
C LEU A 322 -7.26 -14.07 7.92
N ARG A 323 -7.49 -14.56 9.13
CA ARG A 323 -6.99 -15.88 9.57
C ARG A 323 -7.61 -17.02 8.78
N ALA A 324 -8.90 -16.96 8.50
CA ALA A 324 -9.58 -17.99 7.68
C ALA A 324 -9.04 -18.00 6.24
N ALA A 325 -8.82 -16.83 5.64
CA ALA A 325 -8.24 -16.73 4.30
C ALA A 325 -6.79 -17.26 4.26
N ALA A 326 -5.97 -16.93 5.25
CA ALA A 326 -4.61 -17.44 5.34
C ALA A 326 -4.57 -18.97 5.52
N ALA A 327 -5.45 -19.52 6.34
CA ALA A 327 -5.57 -20.99 6.52
C ALA A 327 -5.96 -21.70 5.21
N ALA A 328 -6.87 -21.11 4.42
CA ALA A 328 -7.23 -21.62 3.10
C ALA A 328 -6.06 -21.60 2.09
N GLU A 329 -5.09 -20.71 2.28
CA GLU A 329 -3.85 -20.63 1.50
C GLU A 329 -2.71 -21.49 2.07
N GLY A 330 -2.92 -22.19 3.18
CA GLY A 330 -1.90 -22.97 3.89
C GLY A 330 -0.84 -22.10 4.59
N ARG A 331 -1.25 -20.96 5.12
CA ARG A 331 -0.40 -20.01 5.88
C ARG A 331 -0.76 -19.96 7.37
#